data_43152b0b4b6da903007851c50560daa3
#
_entry.id   43152b0b4b6da903007851c50560daa3
#
_cell.length_a   1.000
_cell.length_b   1.000
_cell.length_c   1.000
_cell.angle_alpha   90.00
_cell.angle_beta   90.00
_cell.angle_gamma   90.00
#
_symmetry.space_group_name_H-M   'P 1'
#
loop_
_entity.id
_entity.type
_entity.pdbx_description
1 polymer ?
#
loop_
_entity_poly.entity_id
_entity_poly.type
_entity_poly.pdbx_seq_one_letter_code
_entity_poly.pdbx_strand_id
1 'polypeptide(L)'
;MNSDRFLRELPKLFEDFPHSEHPLDRRFAPIVEQIENLALENNLALLNLAASCLGPEESYVEVGVFHGASLVAAMLGNDGHRFVGIDSFDFRDGSLERVKRNLALFDVGRPELIVGDAFELVPGGALGEVSVGVWYYDAVHTYDRQLDGLRIAEPWLAPGALLIVDDTDWEQVSRAMDDYLAEQPRVRRVVTIGGKDRGLPQWFEGVQVLRWDG
;
A
#
# COMPACT_ATOMS: atom_id res chain seq x y z
N MET A 1 0.96 -15.37 1.36
CA MET A 1 1.58 -14.21 2.03
C MET A 1 2.11 -14.59 3.40
N ASN A 2 3.33 -14.21 3.72
CA ASN A 2 3.91 -14.47 5.04
C ASN A 2 3.65 -13.28 5.99
N SER A 3 2.40 -13.09 6.36
CA SER A 3 1.96 -12.01 7.26
C SER A 3 2.56 -12.12 8.68
N ASP A 4 2.86 -13.33 9.17
CA ASP A 4 3.52 -13.49 10.47
C ASP A 4 4.97 -13.00 10.42
N ARG A 5 5.68 -13.17 9.29
CA ARG A 5 7.00 -12.57 9.08
C ARG A 5 6.89 -11.04 9.05
N PHE A 6 5.92 -10.50 8.32
CA PHE A 6 5.68 -9.06 8.27
C PHE A 6 5.51 -8.47 9.67
N LEU A 7 4.61 -9.03 10.48
CA LEU A 7 4.34 -8.54 11.84
C LEU A 7 5.57 -8.63 12.77
N ARG A 8 6.37 -9.67 12.62
CA ARG A 8 7.58 -9.85 13.43
C ARG A 8 8.70 -8.91 13.02
N GLU A 9 8.84 -8.61 11.71
CA GLU A 9 9.94 -7.81 11.20
C GLU A 9 9.63 -6.31 11.19
N LEU A 10 8.36 -5.89 11.11
CA LEU A 10 7.97 -4.48 11.04
C LEU A 10 8.57 -3.63 12.17
N PRO A 11 8.47 -3.99 13.46
CA PRO A 11 9.08 -3.18 14.52
C PRO A 11 10.60 -3.09 14.42
N LYS A 12 11.27 -4.07 13.82
CA LYS A 12 12.73 -4.12 13.69
C LYS A 12 13.28 -3.20 12.61
N LEU A 13 12.43 -2.64 11.75
CA LEU A 13 12.84 -1.61 10.81
C LEU A 13 13.24 -0.31 11.50
N PHE A 14 12.93 -0.15 12.78
CA PHE A 14 13.05 1.08 13.53
C PHE A 14 13.81 0.87 14.83
N GLU A 15 14.47 1.91 15.34
CA GLU A 15 15.09 1.88 16.65
C GLU A 15 14.06 1.88 17.79
N ASP A 16 13.01 2.69 17.63
CA ASP A 16 11.88 2.81 18.56
C ASP A 16 10.55 2.87 17.78
N PHE A 17 9.98 1.71 17.50
CA PHE A 17 8.71 1.59 16.77
C PHE A 17 7.51 1.92 17.65
N PRO A 18 6.56 2.75 17.22
CA PRO A 18 6.47 3.48 15.94
C PRO A 18 7.04 4.91 16.00
N HIS A 19 7.83 5.27 17.01
CA HIS A 19 8.22 6.64 17.34
C HIS A 19 9.48 7.14 16.60
N SER A 20 10.26 6.26 15.97
CA SER A 20 11.44 6.67 15.19
C SER A 20 11.06 7.60 14.06
N GLU A 21 11.81 8.68 13.90
CA GLU A 21 11.64 9.65 12.83
C GLU A 21 11.86 9.03 11.44
N HIS A 22 12.76 8.04 11.38
CA HIS A 22 13.14 7.35 10.16
C HIS A 22 13.33 5.85 10.39
N PRO A 23 13.24 5.00 9.35
CA PRO A 23 13.68 3.62 9.44
C PRO A 23 15.21 3.54 9.58
N LEU A 24 15.72 2.44 10.12
CA LEU A 24 17.16 2.17 10.24
C LEU A 24 17.87 2.14 8.88
N ASP A 25 17.21 1.57 7.88
CA ASP A 25 17.68 1.61 6.48
C ASP A 25 17.16 2.86 5.78
N ARG A 26 18.07 3.77 5.46
CA ARG A 26 17.76 5.09 4.84
C ARG A 26 17.64 5.04 3.31
N ARG A 27 17.53 3.85 2.71
CA ARG A 27 17.43 3.70 1.24
C ARG A 27 16.16 4.32 0.65
N PHE A 28 15.18 4.67 1.49
CA PHE A 28 13.93 5.32 1.07
C PHE A 28 14.02 6.86 1.05
N ALA A 29 15.01 7.46 1.74
CA ALA A 29 15.20 8.91 1.75
C ALA A 29 15.32 9.50 0.34
N PRO A 30 16.11 8.94 -0.59
CA PRO A 30 16.19 9.45 -1.96
C PRO A 30 14.84 9.41 -2.72
N ILE A 31 13.93 8.49 -2.38
CA ILE A 31 12.60 8.43 -3.00
C ILE A 31 11.78 9.65 -2.57
N VAL A 32 11.75 9.93 -1.27
CA VAL A 32 11.04 11.09 -0.70
C VAL A 32 11.64 12.41 -1.22
N GLU A 33 12.96 12.47 -1.41
CA GLU A 33 13.66 13.68 -1.89
C GLU A 33 13.47 13.95 -3.39
N GLN A 34 13.36 12.91 -4.22
CA GLN A 34 13.41 13.03 -5.67
C GLN A 34 12.07 12.84 -6.37
N ILE A 35 11.12 12.18 -5.73
CA ILE A 35 9.76 12.02 -6.23
C ILE A 35 8.84 12.92 -5.41
N GLU A 36 8.14 13.82 -6.08
CA GLU A 36 7.03 14.56 -5.45
C GLU A 36 5.96 13.58 -5.00
N ASN A 37 5.73 13.51 -3.69
CA ASN A 37 4.87 12.49 -3.11
C ASN A 37 4.20 13.00 -1.81
N LEU A 38 3.27 12.22 -1.28
CA LEU A 38 2.55 12.47 -0.03
C LEU A 38 2.87 11.42 1.05
N ALA A 39 3.88 10.56 0.81
CA ALA A 39 4.33 9.54 1.75
C ALA A 39 5.64 9.94 2.45
N LEU A 40 5.93 9.33 3.60
CA LEU A 40 7.16 9.50 4.34
C LEU A 40 7.96 8.19 4.36
N GLU A 41 9.25 8.26 4.72
CA GLU A 41 10.14 7.10 4.71
C GLU A 41 9.59 5.89 5.48
N ASN A 42 8.89 6.13 6.60
CA ASN A 42 8.33 5.06 7.42
C ASN A 42 7.22 4.28 6.69
N ASN A 43 6.32 4.99 5.98
CA ASN A 43 5.29 4.38 5.13
C ASN A 43 5.94 3.56 4.02
N LEU A 44 6.96 4.12 3.35
CA LEU A 44 7.68 3.44 2.27
C LEU A 44 8.40 2.17 2.75
N ALA A 45 9.02 2.21 3.94
CA ALA A 45 9.68 1.05 4.53
C ALA A 45 8.67 -0.07 4.89
N LEU A 46 7.49 0.30 5.39
CA LEU A 46 6.40 -0.65 5.67
C LEU A 46 5.94 -1.36 4.39
N LEU A 47 5.68 -0.60 3.31
CA LEU A 47 5.26 -1.16 2.02
C LEU A 47 6.32 -2.08 1.40
N ASN A 48 7.58 -1.69 1.47
CA ASN A 48 8.70 -2.51 1.01
C ASN A 48 8.80 -3.83 1.79
N LEU A 49 8.68 -3.79 3.12
CA LEU A 49 8.65 -5.00 3.94
C LEU A 49 7.46 -5.89 3.57
N ALA A 50 6.26 -5.32 3.38
CA ALA A 50 5.09 -6.08 2.97
C ALA A 50 5.33 -6.81 1.65
N ALA A 51 5.87 -6.11 0.64
CA ALA A 51 6.25 -6.72 -0.64
C ALA A 51 7.28 -7.84 -0.47
N SER A 52 8.29 -7.67 0.40
CA SER A 52 9.31 -8.70 0.67
C SER A 52 8.76 -9.98 1.31
N CYS A 53 7.53 -9.93 1.83
CA CYS A 53 6.86 -11.05 2.47
C CYS A 53 5.90 -11.79 1.55
N LEU A 54 5.80 -11.42 0.27
CA LEU A 54 5.01 -12.12 -0.74
C LEU A 54 5.52 -13.56 -0.94
N GLY A 55 4.58 -14.46 -1.22
CA GLY A 55 4.92 -15.78 -1.77
C GLY A 55 5.32 -15.68 -3.24
N PRO A 56 5.93 -16.74 -3.80
CA PRO A 56 6.50 -16.69 -5.15
C PRO A 56 5.46 -16.45 -6.27
N GLU A 57 4.21 -16.82 -6.07
CA GLU A 57 3.12 -16.65 -7.03
C GLU A 57 2.18 -15.50 -6.66
N GLU A 58 2.53 -14.74 -5.63
CA GLU A 58 1.69 -13.64 -5.15
C GLU A 58 2.14 -12.29 -5.71
N SER A 59 1.18 -11.38 -5.78
CA SER A 59 1.37 -10.05 -6.34
C SER A 59 1.14 -8.95 -5.30
N TYR A 60 1.82 -7.84 -5.50
CA TYR A 60 1.54 -6.57 -4.87
C TYR A 60 0.63 -5.76 -5.81
N VAL A 61 -0.49 -5.28 -5.31
CA VAL A 61 -1.42 -4.42 -6.04
C VAL A 61 -1.61 -3.12 -5.28
N GLU A 62 -1.46 -1.99 -5.97
CA GLU A 62 -1.61 -0.64 -5.43
C GLU A 62 -2.71 0.11 -6.20
N VAL A 63 -3.65 0.70 -5.49
CA VAL A 63 -4.69 1.57 -6.01
C VAL A 63 -4.43 3.00 -5.54
N GLY A 64 -4.13 3.90 -6.47
CA GLY A 64 -3.61 5.24 -6.20
C GLY A 64 -2.10 5.28 -6.30
N VAL A 65 -1.57 5.48 -7.50
CA VAL A 65 -0.12 5.46 -7.79
C VAL A 65 0.48 6.86 -7.78
N PHE A 66 -0.29 7.86 -8.20
CA PHE A 66 0.11 9.27 -8.33
C PHE A 66 1.41 9.44 -9.15
N HIS A 67 2.55 9.66 -8.48
CA HIS A 67 3.87 9.75 -9.10
C HIS A 67 4.75 8.50 -8.87
N GLY A 68 4.24 7.49 -8.17
CA GLY A 68 4.84 6.17 -8.01
C GLY A 68 5.85 6.02 -6.89
N ALA A 69 5.90 6.92 -5.90
CA ALA A 69 6.86 6.81 -4.79
C ALA A 69 6.67 5.53 -3.97
N SER A 70 5.43 5.22 -3.58
CA SER A 70 5.02 4.00 -2.88
C SER A 70 5.34 2.74 -3.68
N LEU A 71 5.00 2.74 -4.97
CA LEU A 71 5.27 1.63 -5.87
C LEU A 71 6.78 1.39 -6.07
N VAL A 72 7.57 2.46 -6.29
CA VAL A 72 9.04 2.39 -6.34
C VAL A 72 9.59 1.78 -5.06
N ALA A 73 9.12 2.26 -3.90
CA ALA A 73 9.58 1.76 -2.61
C ALA A 73 9.23 0.29 -2.41
N ALA A 74 7.99 -0.12 -2.73
CA ALA A 74 7.57 -1.52 -2.63
C ALA A 74 8.43 -2.44 -3.51
N MET A 75 8.80 -1.99 -4.71
CA MET A 75 9.62 -2.75 -5.67
C MET A 75 11.09 -2.82 -5.31
N LEU A 76 11.64 -1.82 -4.59
CA LEU A 76 13.07 -1.68 -4.35
C LEU A 76 13.68 -2.91 -3.63
N GLY A 77 14.46 -3.73 -4.35
CA GLY A 77 15.06 -4.96 -3.84
C GLY A 77 14.08 -6.13 -3.69
N ASN A 78 12.88 -6.04 -4.25
CA ASN A 78 11.86 -7.09 -4.26
C ASN A 78 11.66 -7.67 -5.68
N ASP A 79 12.75 -7.81 -6.43
CA ASP A 79 12.73 -8.39 -7.76
C ASP A 79 12.13 -9.80 -7.77
N GLY A 80 11.41 -10.12 -8.82
CA GLY A 80 10.82 -11.46 -9.00
C GLY A 80 9.37 -11.60 -8.57
N HIS A 81 8.77 -10.57 -7.95
CA HIS A 81 7.32 -10.51 -7.71
C HIS A 81 6.61 -9.71 -8.80
N ARG A 82 5.32 -9.98 -8.99
CA ARG A 82 4.46 -9.19 -9.85
C ARG A 82 3.98 -7.95 -9.09
N PHE A 83 4.17 -6.77 -9.67
CA PHE A 83 3.67 -5.50 -9.16
C PHE A 83 2.66 -4.91 -10.13
N VAL A 84 1.52 -4.48 -9.61
CA VAL A 84 0.45 -3.84 -10.37
C VAL A 84 0.11 -2.52 -9.71
N GLY A 85 0.13 -1.44 -10.49
CA GLY A 85 -0.34 -0.12 -10.07
C GLY A 85 -1.58 0.26 -10.86
N ILE A 86 -2.63 0.72 -10.19
CA ILE A 86 -3.89 1.16 -10.81
C ILE A 86 -4.13 2.63 -10.44
N ASP A 87 -4.28 3.50 -11.44
CA ASP A 87 -4.55 4.91 -11.23
C ASP A 87 -5.28 5.52 -12.43
N SER A 88 -6.23 6.40 -12.19
CA SER A 88 -6.87 7.20 -13.24
C SER A 88 -6.01 8.39 -13.69
N PHE A 89 -5.06 8.80 -12.84
CA PHE A 89 -4.23 10.00 -12.99
C PHE A 89 -5.01 11.32 -13.07
N ASP A 90 -6.22 11.34 -12.49
CA ASP A 90 -7.05 12.55 -12.44
C ASP A 90 -6.72 13.45 -11.25
N PHE A 91 -5.93 12.96 -10.29
CA PHE A 91 -5.55 13.72 -9.10
C PHE A 91 -4.36 14.64 -9.40
N ARG A 92 -4.57 15.96 -9.20
CA ARG A 92 -3.55 17.01 -9.40
C ARG A 92 -2.86 16.88 -10.77
N ASP A 93 -1.54 16.74 -10.77
CA ASP A 93 -0.68 16.56 -11.93
C ASP A 93 -0.13 15.14 -12.06
N GLY A 94 -0.83 14.17 -11.48
CA GLY A 94 -0.57 12.73 -11.62
C GLY A 94 -0.43 12.35 -13.10
N SER A 95 0.51 11.46 -13.41
CA SER A 95 0.81 11.15 -14.80
C SER A 95 1.55 9.83 -14.94
N LEU A 96 1.04 8.97 -15.82
CA LEU A 96 1.68 7.71 -16.20
C LEU A 96 3.14 7.91 -16.64
N GLU A 97 3.44 8.99 -17.37
CA GLU A 97 4.79 9.26 -17.85
C GLU A 97 5.74 9.67 -16.69
N ARG A 98 5.22 10.33 -15.65
CA ARG A 98 6.00 10.60 -14.43
C ARG A 98 6.31 9.30 -13.69
N VAL A 99 5.33 8.43 -13.51
CA VAL A 99 5.53 7.12 -12.88
C VAL A 99 6.62 6.33 -13.62
N LYS A 100 6.51 6.18 -14.95
CA LYS A 100 7.53 5.48 -15.75
C LYS A 100 8.93 6.06 -15.59
N ARG A 101 9.05 7.40 -15.56
CA ARG A 101 10.31 8.09 -15.35
C ARG A 101 10.89 7.82 -13.95
N ASN A 102 10.05 7.85 -12.94
CA ASN A 102 10.47 7.62 -11.56
C ASN A 102 10.88 6.15 -11.34
N LEU A 103 10.15 5.19 -11.91
CA LEU A 103 10.57 3.77 -11.92
C LEU A 103 11.94 3.59 -12.58
N ALA A 104 12.18 4.25 -13.70
CA ALA A 104 13.48 4.20 -14.39
C ALA A 104 14.60 4.89 -13.59
N LEU A 105 14.29 5.97 -12.87
CA LEU A 105 15.26 6.69 -12.03
C LEU A 105 15.82 5.81 -10.92
N PHE A 106 14.98 4.95 -10.34
CA PHE A 106 15.37 4.05 -9.24
C PHE A 106 15.72 2.63 -9.70
N ASP A 107 15.68 2.36 -11.01
CA ASP A 107 16.01 1.06 -11.63
C ASP A 107 15.29 -0.15 -10.98
N VAL A 108 14.01 0.02 -10.65
CA VAL A 108 13.21 -0.99 -9.93
C VAL A 108 12.40 -1.94 -10.83
N GLY A 109 12.68 -1.95 -12.11
CA GLY A 109 11.99 -2.83 -13.05
C GLY A 109 10.71 -2.19 -13.62
N ARG A 110 9.82 -3.04 -14.14
CA ARG A 110 8.62 -2.59 -14.86
C ARG A 110 7.36 -3.24 -14.29
N PRO A 111 6.61 -2.56 -13.42
CA PRO A 111 5.32 -3.04 -12.97
C PRO A 111 4.29 -2.98 -14.11
N GLU A 112 3.21 -3.69 -13.96
CA GLU A 112 2.01 -3.50 -14.77
C GLU A 112 1.29 -2.22 -14.31
N LEU A 113 1.06 -1.28 -15.22
CA LEU A 113 0.36 -0.03 -14.94
C LEU A 113 -0.97 -0.01 -15.68
N ILE A 114 -2.06 -0.05 -14.93
CA ILE A 114 -3.43 -0.07 -15.42
C ILE A 114 -4.01 1.34 -15.23
N VAL A 115 -4.37 1.99 -16.34
CA VAL A 115 -4.88 3.38 -16.33
C VAL A 115 -6.40 3.38 -16.35
N GLY A 116 -7.02 3.94 -15.32
CA GLY A 116 -8.47 4.12 -15.20
C GLY A 116 -9.02 3.96 -13.79
N ASP A 117 -10.34 3.98 -13.66
CA ASP A 117 -11.03 3.81 -12.37
C ASP A 117 -10.94 2.36 -11.89
N ALA A 118 -10.28 2.14 -10.74
CA ALA A 118 -10.12 0.82 -10.13
C ALA A 118 -11.47 0.15 -9.84
N PHE A 119 -12.51 0.92 -9.53
CA PHE A 119 -13.84 0.41 -9.23
C PHE A 119 -14.60 -0.14 -10.44
N GLU A 120 -14.18 0.23 -11.65
CA GLU A 120 -14.67 -0.34 -12.90
C GLU A 120 -13.74 -1.47 -13.39
N LEU A 121 -12.44 -1.23 -13.33
CA LEU A 121 -11.44 -2.11 -13.95
C LEU A 121 -11.22 -3.41 -13.16
N VAL A 122 -11.15 -3.35 -11.83
CA VAL A 122 -10.91 -4.53 -11.00
C VAL A 122 -12.10 -5.51 -11.08
N PRO A 123 -13.35 -5.11 -10.84
CA PRO A 123 -14.49 -6.00 -11.05
C PRO A 123 -14.65 -6.45 -12.51
N GLY A 124 -14.19 -5.64 -13.47
CA GLY A 124 -14.16 -5.97 -14.89
C GLY A 124 -13.09 -7.00 -15.29
N GLY A 125 -12.28 -7.48 -14.34
CA GLY A 125 -11.27 -8.52 -14.57
C GLY A 125 -9.92 -8.00 -15.07
N ALA A 126 -9.63 -6.70 -14.93
CA ALA A 126 -8.36 -6.11 -15.40
C ALA A 126 -7.11 -6.71 -14.74
N LEU A 127 -7.22 -7.29 -13.55
CA LEU A 127 -6.11 -7.97 -12.89
C LEU A 127 -5.75 -9.32 -13.53
N GLY A 128 -6.69 -9.92 -14.30
CA GLY A 128 -6.51 -11.25 -14.86
C GLY A 128 -6.40 -12.33 -13.78
N GLU A 129 -5.66 -13.38 -14.05
CA GLU A 129 -5.37 -14.44 -13.07
C GLU A 129 -4.23 -13.95 -12.16
N VAL A 130 -4.58 -13.52 -10.94
CA VAL A 130 -3.64 -13.02 -9.95
C VAL A 130 -4.02 -13.52 -8.55
N SER A 131 -3.01 -13.81 -7.75
CA SER A 131 -3.15 -14.07 -6.32
C SER A 131 -2.56 -12.87 -5.58
N VAL A 132 -3.39 -12.05 -4.94
CA VAL A 132 -2.96 -10.81 -4.29
C VAL A 132 -2.51 -11.08 -2.86
N GLY A 133 -1.22 -10.94 -2.60
CA GLY A 133 -0.65 -11.05 -1.25
C GLY A 133 -0.61 -9.70 -0.51
N VAL A 134 -0.49 -8.60 -1.25
CA VAL A 134 -0.57 -7.24 -0.71
C VAL A 134 -1.51 -6.41 -1.58
N TRP A 135 -2.51 -5.81 -0.93
CA TRP A 135 -3.39 -4.80 -1.50
C TRP A 135 -3.17 -3.49 -0.76
N TYR A 136 -2.58 -2.49 -1.42
CA TYR A 136 -2.41 -1.15 -0.87
C TYR A 136 -3.43 -0.21 -1.48
N TYR A 137 -4.23 0.45 -0.63
CA TYR A 137 -5.26 1.39 -1.04
C TYR A 137 -4.91 2.79 -0.54
N ASP A 138 -4.60 3.66 -1.48
CA ASP A 138 -4.22 5.06 -1.28
C ASP A 138 -4.81 5.93 -2.41
N ALA A 139 -6.14 5.92 -2.56
CA ALA A 139 -6.80 6.61 -3.65
C ALA A 139 -7.84 7.62 -3.12
N VAL A 140 -9.14 7.36 -3.31
CA VAL A 140 -10.21 8.27 -2.87
C VAL A 140 -10.63 7.94 -1.45
N HIS A 141 -10.47 8.89 -0.53
CA HIS A 141 -10.68 8.71 0.92
C HIS A 141 -12.08 9.15 1.40
N THR A 142 -13.12 9.07 0.53
CA THR A 142 -14.51 9.15 1.01
C THR A 142 -14.90 7.83 1.68
N TYR A 143 -15.87 7.87 2.60
CA TYR A 143 -16.32 6.67 3.30
C TYR A 143 -16.70 5.53 2.35
N ASP A 144 -17.54 5.81 1.34
CA ASP A 144 -18.03 4.78 0.40
C ASP A 144 -16.88 4.20 -0.45
N ARG A 145 -16.01 5.07 -0.98
CA ARG A 145 -14.88 4.61 -1.81
C ARG A 145 -13.83 3.85 -0.99
N GLN A 146 -13.62 4.23 0.26
CA GLN A 146 -12.75 3.49 1.16
C GLN A 146 -13.26 2.09 1.43
N LEU A 147 -14.55 1.96 1.74
CA LEU A 147 -15.21 0.68 1.98
C LEU A 147 -15.22 -0.20 0.72
N ASP A 148 -15.60 0.36 -0.41
CA ASP A 148 -15.61 -0.35 -1.69
C ASP A 148 -14.20 -0.72 -2.16
N GLY A 149 -13.20 0.11 -1.88
CA GLY A 149 -11.78 -0.16 -2.20
C GLY A 149 -11.24 -1.41 -1.53
N LEU A 150 -11.76 -1.76 -0.34
CA LEU A 150 -11.44 -3.02 0.32
C LEU A 150 -12.24 -4.19 -0.26
N ARG A 151 -13.54 -3.99 -0.52
CA ARG A 151 -14.43 -5.03 -1.04
C ARG A 151 -14.03 -5.51 -2.44
N ILE A 152 -13.61 -4.62 -3.33
CA ILE A 152 -13.19 -5.03 -4.69
C ILE A 152 -11.93 -5.89 -4.69
N ALA A 153 -11.13 -5.88 -3.62
CA ALA A 153 -9.94 -6.72 -3.49
C ALA A 153 -10.28 -8.19 -3.17
N GLU A 154 -11.38 -8.44 -2.46
CA GLU A 154 -11.69 -9.73 -1.84
C GLU A 154 -11.60 -10.95 -2.77
N PRO A 155 -12.11 -10.91 -4.04
CA PRO A 155 -12.05 -12.06 -4.93
C PRO A 155 -10.61 -12.50 -5.31
N TRP A 156 -9.64 -11.61 -5.11
CA TRP A 156 -8.26 -11.78 -5.55
C TRP A 156 -7.29 -12.11 -4.41
N LEU A 157 -7.73 -11.94 -3.15
CA LEU A 157 -6.86 -12.03 -1.98
C LEU A 157 -6.38 -13.47 -1.72
N ALA A 158 -5.08 -13.63 -1.60
CA ALA A 158 -4.44 -14.86 -1.13
C ALA A 158 -4.71 -15.09 0.37
N PRO A 159 -4.69 -16.34 0.86
CA PRO A 159 -4.67 -16.59 2.30
C PRO A 159 -3.51 -15.88 2.99
N GLY A 160 -3.80 -15.16 4.06
CA GLY A 160 -2.82 -14.34 4.78
C GLY A 160 -2.49 -13.00 4.11
N ALA A 161 -3.18 -12.60 3.04
CA ALA A 161 -2.95 -11.32 2.37
C ALA A 161 -3.07 -10.14 3.33
N LEU A 162 -2.29 -9.09 3.06
CA LEU A 162 -2.35 -7.82 3.78
C LEU A 162 -3.12 -6.79 2.94
N LEU A 163 -4.14 -6.19 3.56
CA LEU A 163 -4.77 -4.98 3.04
C LEU A 163 -4.20 -3.81 3.84
N ILE A 164 -3.46 -2.95 3.17
CA ILE A 164 -2.81 -1.77 3.76
C ILE A 164 -3.59 -0.56 3.31
N VAL A 165 -3.96 0.29 4.26
CA VAL A 165 -4.79 1.48 4.02
C VAL A 165 -4.08 2.69 4.57
N ASP A 166 -3.94 3.73 3.73
CA ASP A 166 -3.37 5.02 4.11
C ASP A 166 -4.43 6.00 4.64
N ASP A 167 -3.98 7.15 5.12
CA ASP A 167 -4.80 8.28 5.61
C ASP A 167 -5.82 7.89 6.71
N THR A 168 -5.46 6.93 7.57
CA THR A 168 -6.38 6.35 8.56
C THR A 168 -6.65 7.23 9.78
N ASP A 169 -6.03 8.41 9.91
CA ASP A 169 -6.40 9.42 10.89
C ASP A 169 -7.67 10.17 10.49
N TRP A 170 -8.06 10.13 9.22
CA TRP A 170 -9.30 10.74 8.76
C TRP A 170 -10.52 9.94 9.24
N GLU A 171 -11.48 10.64 9.86
CA GLU A 171 -12.65 10.02 10.50
C GLU A 171 -13.44 9.11 9.55
N GLN A 172 -13.68 9.55 8.30
CA GLN A 172 -14.43 8.77 7.32
C GLN A 172 -13.69 7.50 6.88
N VAL A 173 -12.33 7.53 6.85
CA VAL A 173 -11.50 6.37 6.55
C VAL A 173 -11.53 5.39 7.72
N SER A 174 -11.26 5.86 8.95
CA SER A 174 -11.34 5.03 10.15
C SER A 174 -12.70 4.35 10.30
N ARG A 175 -13.81 5.07 10.06
CA ARG A 175 -15.16 4.52 10.14
C ARG A 175 -15.41 3.46 9.08
N ALA A 176 -14.99 3.69 7.83
CA ALA A 176 -15.12 2.69 6.78
C ALA A 176 -14.34 1.40 7.10
N MET A 177 -13.16 1.53 7.70
CA MET A 177 -12.35 0.40 8.18
C MET A 177 -13.06 -0.39 9.29
N ASP A 178 -13.67 0.30 10.25
CA ASP A 178 -14.39 -0.34 11.37
C ASP A 178 -15.63 -1.08 10.86
N ASP A 179 -16.40 -0.47 9.95
CA ASP A 179 -17.58 -1.08 9.34
C ASP A 179 -17.19 -2.29 8.47
N TYR A 180 -16.11 -2.19 7.69
CA TYR A 180 -15.58 -3.33 6.91
C TYR A 180 -15.20 -4.51 7.80
N LEU A 181 -14.54 -4.26 8.92
CA LEU A 181 -14.18 -5.30 9.89
C LEU A 181 -15.40 -5.93 10.56
N ALA A 182 -16.47 -5.18 10.77
CA ALA A 182 -17.72 -5.69 11.31
C ALA A 182 -18.48 -6.58 10.32
N GLU A 183 -18.39 -6.27 9.02
CA GLU A 183 -19.06 -7.00 7.94
C GLU A 183 -18.30 -8.25 7.49
N GLN A 184 -16.95 -8.22 7.53
CA GLN A 184 -16.10 -9.25 6.95
C GLN A 184 -15.38 -10.10 8.00
N PRO A 185 -15.96 -11.26 8.42
CA PRO A 185 -15.42 -12.09 9.50
C PRO A 185 -14.07 -12.75 9.18
N ARG A 186 -13.67 -12.76 7.89
CA ARG A 186 -12.37 -13.29 7.45
C ARG A 186 -11.24 -12.27 7.54
N VAL A 187 -11.53 -11.09 8.08
CA VAL A 187 -10.54 -10.01 8.17
C VAL A 187 -10.33 -9.62 9.61
N ARG A 188 -9.10 -9.35 9.97
CA ARG A 188 -8.74 -8.79 11.27
C ARG A 188 -7.71 -7.67 11.13
N ARG A 189 -7.83 -6.67 11.98
CA ARG A 189 -6.82 -5.60 12.07
C ARG A 189 -5.59 -6.14 12.79
N VAL A 190 -4.42 -5.99 12.19
CA VAL A 190 -3.15 -6.51 12.73
C VAL A 190 -2.14 -5.40 13.05
N VAL A 191 -2.25 -4.23 12.42
CA VAL A 191 -1.44 -3.05 12.72
C VAL A 191 -2.32 -1.82 12.70
N THR A 192 -2.10 -0.90 13.63
CA THR A 192 -2.65 0.47 13.63
C THR A 192 -1.55 1.41 14.07
N ILE A 193 -1.19 2.35 13.20
CA ILE A 193 -0.22 3.39 13.46
C ILE A 193 -0.91 4.72 13.16
N GLY A 194 -1.05 5.57 14.16
CA GLY A 194 -1.57 6.92 13.96
C GLY A 194 -0.60 7.79 13.19
N GLY A 195 -1.10 8.86 12.60
CA GLY A 195 -0.30 9.87 11.92
C GLY A 195 -0.09 11.12 12.76
N LYS A 196 0.03 12.25 12.07
CA LYS A 196 0.31 13.55 12.69
C LYS A 196 -0.72 13.97 13.74
N ASP A 197 -2.00 13.69 13.51
CA ASP A 197 -3.09 14.08 14.40
C ASP A 197 -3.12 13.22 15.68
N ARG A 198 -2.39 12.10 15.69
CA ARG A 198 -2.21 11.21 16.84
C ARG A 198 -0.79 11.25 17.41
N GLY A 199 -0.03 12.29 17.07
CA GLY A 199 1.30 12.54 17.63
C GLY A 199 2.43 11.74 16.97
N LEU A 200 2.20 11.18 15.80
CA LEU A 200 3.18 10.41 15.03
C LEU A 200 3.35 11.01 13.60
N PRO A 201 3.81 12.27 13.48
CA PRO A 201 3.91 12.96 12.19
C PRO A 201 4.81 12.24 11.17
N GLN A 202 5.71 11.38 11.61
CA GLN A 202 6.57 10.55 10.77
C GLN A 202 5.82 9.41 10.03
N TRP A 203 4.51 9.27 10.27
CA TRP A 203 3.60 8.35 9.59
C TRP A 203 2.51 9.08 8.79
N PHE A 204 2.74 10.35 8.48
CA PHE A 204 1.85 11.23 7.71
C PHE A 204 0.43 11.30 8.32
N GLU A 205 -0.59 10.75 7.65
CA GLU A 205 -1.99 10.71 8.11
C GLU A 205 -2.37 9.34 8.71
N GLY A 206 -1.38 8.53 9.06
CA GLY A 206 -1.57 7.22 9.68
C GLY A 206 -1.82 6.09 8.70
N VAL A 207 -1.55 4.86 9.15
CA VAL A 207 -1.71 3.65 8.36
C VAL A 207 -2.32 2.52 9.17
N GLN A 208 -3.21 1.75 8.56
CA GLN A 208 -3.72 0.50 9.12
C GLN A 208 -3.43 -0.67 8.21
N VAL A 209 -3.14 -1.82 8.82
CA VAL A 209 -2.96 -3.07 8.09
C VAL A 209 -3.97 -4.09 8.59
N LEU A 210 -4.74 -4.62 7.66
CA LEU A 210 -5.62 -5.75 7.90
C LEU A 210 -5.00 -7.02 7.33
N ARG A 211 -5.33 -8.15 7.93
CA ARG A 211 -4.98 -9.48 7.42
C ARG A 211 -6.23 -10.21 6.98
N TRP A 212 -6.16 -10.82 5.81
CA TRP A 212 -7.16 -11.71 5.27
C TRP A 212 -6.85 -13.15 5.71
N ASP A 213 -7.76 -13.77 6.44
CA ASP A 213 -7.55 -15.12 6.99
C ASP A 213 -8.04 -16.25 6.04
N GLY A 214 -8.47 -15.93 4.80
CA GLY A 214 -8.77 -16.91 3.75
C GLY A 214 -10.22 -17.29 3.64
#